data_b98e2da70ac4d96a4bd730f767ce2b69
#
_entry.id   b98e2da70ac4d96a4bd730f767ce2b69
#
_cell.length_a   1.000
_cell.length_b   1.000
_cell.length_c   1.000
_cell.angle_alpha   90.00
_cell.angle_beta   90.00
_cell.angle_gamma   90.00
#
_symmetry.space_group_name_H-M   'P 1'
#
loop_
_entity.id
_entity.type
_entity.pdbx_description
1 polymer ?
#
loop_
_entity_poly.entity_id
_entity_poly.type
_entity_poly.pdbx_seq_one_letter_code
_entity_poly.pdbx_strand_id
1 'polypeptide(L)'
;MSLLFQNLPEEIISLSRKIYGRHFELDPKLADEYDNRQKRMMYNDILYNLGYLDAAVRLGDEKIFTEYSVWLYRLLCHLMKNFSRDKIRDQMTAHFSVMRSAVLEDPFFYDKEKAAVYLDLATEAVIRDCDEYTESGDFSMTEHFEIKKQYLETLLNNDTKKAMDFISDTLKSGVKLEDIYKILEGAMHDVGDLWHKNKISVDKEHYITSATQTAMSQFYPIIYSNTEKNGYLLLSCAVGSELHEMGIRMISDLFEYHGWDTVYLGAAVPMGDILSAIEENRPDLIALSVTMPPHLVLCKEIADSIRELYPRVLIAVGGRAFTTTGKIWEKWDVDVYAEDAQQLLAWAERAIAEKAGGKRI
;
A
#
# COMPACT_ATOMS: atom_id res chain seq x y z
N MET A 1 -5.40 3.76 -18.40
CA MET A 1 -4.41 2.80 -17.88
C MET A 1 -4.12 3.23 -16.46
N SER A 2 -4.16 2.34 -15.48
CA SER A 2 -3.83 2.70 -14.09
C SER A 2 -2.38 3.16 -14.01
N LEU A 3 -2.08 4.11 -13.12
CA LEU A 3 -0.72 4.60 -12.86
C LEU A 3 0.26 3.45 -12.54
N LEU A 4 -0.22 2.39 -11.89
CA LEU A 4 0.53 1.17 -11.57
C LEU A 4 1.21 0.51 -12.78
N PHE A 5 0.70 0.73 -14.00
CA PHE A 5 1.16 -0.01 -15.19
C PHE A 5 1.87 0.86 -16.22
N GLN A 6 2.24 2.10 -15.86
CA GLN A 6 2.92 2.99 -16.80
C GLN A 6 4.30 2.48 -17.22
N ASN A 7 4.90 1.56 -16.43
CA ASN A 7 6.25 1.03 -16.66
C ASN A 7 6.34 -0.50 -16.57
N LEU A 8 5.25 -1.23 -16.92
CA LEU A 8 5.34 -2.69 -16.98
C LEU A 8 6.29 -3.15 -18.09
N PRO A 9 7.13 -4.16 -17.83
CA PRO A 9 7.95 -4.78 -18.88
C PRO A 9 7.11 -5.27 -20.05
N GLU A 10 7.64 -5.17 -21.29
CA GLU A 10 6.91 -5.58 -22.49
C GLU A 10 6.57 -7.09 -22.47
N GLU A 11 7.38 -7.88 -21.78
CA GLU A 11 7.15 -9.32 -21.55
C GLU A 11 5.83 -9.55 -20.78
N ILE A 12 5.57 -8.76 -19.72
CA ILE A 12 4.32 -8.83 -18.94
C ILE A 12 3.13 -8.39 -19.80
N ILE A 13 3.29 -7.34 -20.60
CA ILE A 13 2.25 -6.86 -21.53
C ILE A 13 1.96 -7.91 -22.61
N SER A 14 2.97 -8.55 -23.16
CA SER A 14 2.83 -9.62 -24.16
C SER A 14 2.11 -10.83 -23.57
N LEU A 15 2.53 -11.27 -22.38
CA LEU A 15 1.90 -12.38 -21.68
C LEU A 15 0.44 -12.09 -21.31
N SER A 16 0.12 -10.85 -20.90
CA SER A 16 -1.26 -10.45 -20.61
C SER A 16 -2.17 -10.56 -21.83
N ARG A 17 -1.68 -10.16 -23.02
CA ARG A 17 -2.43 -10.31 -24.26
C ARG A 17 -2.66 -11.78 -24.61
N LYS A 18 -1.68 -12.65 -24.37
CA LYS A 18 -1.79 -14.10 -24.57
C LYS A 18 -2.84 -14.72 -23.66
N ILE A 19 -2.82 -14.39 -22.35
CA ILE A 19 -3.80 -14.84 -21.37
C ILE A 19 -5.20 -14.36 -21.76
N TYR A 20 -5.32 -13.08 -22.10
CA TYR A 20 -6.59 -12.49 -22.53
C TYR A 20 -7.18 -13.22 -23.74
N GLY A 21 -6.37 -13.49 -24.78
CA GLY A 21 -6.79 -14.25 -25.97
C GLY A 21 -7.26 -15.67 -25.62
N ARG A 22 -6.55 -16.37 -24.73
CA ARG A 22 -6.92 -17.74 -24.30
C ARG A 22 -8.28 -17.84 -23.64
N HIS A 23 -8.72 -16.82 -22.90
CA HIS A 23 -10.05 -16.83 -22.34
C HIS A 23 -11.15 -16.88 -23.41
N PHE A 24 -10.97 -16.16 -24.53
CA PHE A 24 -11.93 -16.19 -25.63
C PHE A 24 -11.82 -17.45 -26.51
N GLU A 25 -10.64 -18.08 -26.52
CA GLU A 25 -10.47 -19.40 -27.17
C GLU A 25 -11.17 -20.50 -26.38
N LEU A 26 -11.11 -20.45 -25.03
CA LEU A 26 -11.72 -21.44 -24.14
C LEU A 26 -13.24 -21.23 -24.02
N ASP A 27 -13.69 -20.00 -24.02
CA ASP A 27 -15.11 -19.64 -24.01
C ASP A 27 -15.42 -18.56 -25.07
N PRO A 28 -15.70 -18.96 -26.33
CA PRO A 28 -15.99 -18.02 -27.40
C PRO A 28 -17.22 -17.14 -27.16
N LYS A 29 -18.13 -17.54 -26.26
CA LYS A 29 -19.34 -16.77 -25.93
C LYS A 29 -18.99 -15.45 -25.24
N LEU A 30 -17.88 -15.39 -24.53
CA LEU A 30 -17.41 -14.16 -23.89
C LEU A 30 -17.24 -13.01 -24.92
N ALA A 31 -16.92 -13.32 -26.15
CA ALA A 31 -16.77 -12.32 -27.21
C ALA A 31 -18.07 -11.58 -27.52
N ASP A 32 -19.20 -12.26 -27.44
CA ASP A 32 -20.54 -11.74 -27.69
C ASP A 32 -21.21 -11.21 -26.43
N GLU A 33 -20.94 -11.83 -25.26
CA GLU A 33 -21.55 -11.48 -23.98
C GLU A 33 -20.91 -10.23 -23.34
N TYR A 34 -19.61 -10.01 -23.54
CA TYR A 34 -18.89 -8.88 -22.93
C TYR A 34 -18.89 -7.65 -23.84
N ASP A 35 -19.33 -6.53 -23.27
CA ASP A 35 -19.18 -5.22 -23.90
C ASP A 35 -17.70 -4.73 -23.87
N ASN A 36 -17.43 -3.61 -24.55
CA ASN A 36 -16.08 -3.04 -24.60
C ASN A 36 -15.54 -2.58 -23.24
N ARG A 37 -16.40 -2.24 -22.28
CA ARG A 37 -16.01 -1.86 -20.93
C ARG A 37 -15.59 -3.10 -20.14
N GLN A 38 -16.39 -4.15 -20.18
CA GLN A 38 -16.11 -5.43 -19.52
C GLN A 38 -14.82 -6.08 -20.06
N LYS A 39 -14.62 -6.04 -21.39
CA LYS A 39 -13.38 -6.50 -22.03
C LYS A 39 -12.15 -5.74 -21.53
N ARG A 40 -12.25 -4.42 -21.39
CA ARG A 40 -11.14 -3.60 -20.84
C ARG A 40 -10.90 -3.89 -19.36
N MET A 41 -11.95 -4.07 -18.56
CA MET A 41 -11.81 -4.45 -17.15
C MET A 41 -11.09 -5.78 -17.02
N MET A 42 -11.54 -6.81 -17.74
CA MET A 42 -10.88 -8.12 -17.74
C MET A 42 -9.40 -8.04 -18.12
N TYR A 43 -9.04 -7.26 -19.14
CA TYR A 43 -7.64 -7.06 -19.53
C TYR A 43 -6.83 -6.38 -18.43
N ASN A 44 -7.39 -5.36 -17.79
CA ASN A 44 -6.74 -4.68 -16.68
C ASN A 44 -6.54 -5.63 -15.49
N ASP A 45 -7.54 -6.46 -15.16
CA ASP A 45 -7.44 -7.44 -14.07
C ASP A 45 -6.31 -8.45 -14.33
N ILE A 46 -6.14 -8.89 -15.59
CA ILE A 46 -5.01 -9.76 -15.98
C ILE A 46 -3.67 -9.04 -15.73
N LEU A 47 -3.56 -7.76 -16.07
CA LEU A 47 -2.34 -6.97 -15.81
C LEU A 47 -2.06 -6.86 -14.31
N TYR A 48 -3.09 -6.61 -13.48
CA TYR A 48 -2.95 -6.59 -12.03
C TYR A 48 -2.45 -7.93 -11.52
N ASN A 49 -3.11 -9.01 -11.89
CA ASN A 49 -2.74 -10.36 -11.45
C ASN A 49 -1.29 -10.70 -11.82
N LEU A 50 -0.85 -10.38 -13.05
CA LEU A 50 0.52 -10.61 -13.47
C LEU A 50 1.52 -9.71 -12.74
N GLY A 51 1.20 -8.44 -12.46
CA GLY A 51 2.05 -7.54 -11.71
C GLY A 51 2.31 -8.02 -10.28
N TYR A 52 1.27 -8.51 -9.60
CA TYR A 52 1.42 -9.10 -8.26
C TYR A 52 2.18 -10.43 -8.27
N LEU A 53 1.92 -11.29 -9.28
CA LEU A 53 2.62 -12.55 -9.45
C LEU A 53 4.12 -12.33 -9.73
N ASP A 54 4.46 -11.42 -10.64
CA ASP A 54 5.84 -11.06 -10.96
C ASP A 54 6.59 -10.54 -9.72
N ALA A 55 5.96 -9.64 -8.97
CA ALA A 55 6.55 -9.13 -7.72
C ALA A 55 6.78 -10.25 -6.70
N ALA A 56 5.81 -11.14 -6.50
CA ALA A 56 5.94 -12.28 -5.60
C ALA A 56 7.11 -13.19 -6.01
N VAL A 57 7.23 -13.49 -7.31
CA VAL A 57 8.27 -14.38 -7.84
C VAL A 57 9.66 -13.74 -7.72
N ARG A 58 9.81 -12.46 -8.10
CA ARG A 58 11.07 -11.71 -8.01
C ARG A 58 11.57 -11.58 -6.58
N LEU A 59 10.66 -11.33 -5.65
CA LEU A 59 10.98 -11.16 -4.24
C LEU A 59 11.08 -12.49 -3.49
N GLY A 60 10.62 -13.61 -4.09
CA GLY A 60 10.65 -14.93 -3.48
C GLY A 60 9.72 -15.05 -2.27
N ASP A 61 8.55 -14.41 -2.33
CA ASP A 61 7.56 -14.39 -1.24
C ASP A 61 6.15 -14.68 -1.80
N GLU A 62 5.67 -15.92 -1.59
CA GLU A 62 4.36 -16.37 -2.07
C GLU A 62 3.19 -15.62 -1.44
N LYS A 63 3.38 -15.06 -0.23
CA LYS A 63 2.31 -14.33 0.46
C LYS A 63 1.86 -13.10 -0.31
N ILE A 64 2.75 -12.43 -1.03
CA ILE A 64 2.42 -11.27 -1.86
C ILE A 64 1.27 -11.61 -2.83
N PHE A 65 1.33 -12.77 -3.47
CA PHE A 65 0.31 -13.17 -4.44
C PHE A 65 -0.87 -13.88 -3.80
N THR A 66 -0.68 -14.69 -2.77
CA THR A 66 -1.77 -15.40 -2.09
C THR A 66 -2.69 -14.45 -1.33
N GLU A 67 -2.15 -13.50 -0.58
CA GLU A 67 -2.92 -12.48 0.15
C GLU A 67 -3.67 -11.54 -0.83
N TYR A 68 -3.01 -11.13 -1.92
CA TYR A 68 -3.68 -10.39 -2.98
C TYR A 68 -4.85 -11.19 -3.58
N SER A 69 -4.67 -12.47 -3.84
CA SER A 69 -5.69 -13.32 -4.45
C SER A 69 -6.92 -13.47 -3.55
N VAL A 70 -6.73 -13.63 -2.25
CA VAL A 70 -7.81 -13.65 -1.25
C VAL A 70 -8.50 -12.27 -1.18
N TRP A 71 -7.73 -11.19 -1.16
CA TRP A 71 -8.27 -9.83 -1.16
C TRP A 71 -9.11 -9.56 -2.42
N LEU A 72 -8.63 -9.96 -3.60
CA LEU A 72 -9.35 -9.83 -4.87
C LEU A 72 -10.62 -10.68 -4.88
N TYR A 73 -10.56 -11.91 -4.41
CA TYR A 73 -11.72 -12.78 -4.29
C TYR A 73 -12.85 -12.14 -3.45
N ARG A 74 -12.49 -11.61 -2.29
CA ARG A 74 -13.46 -10.92 -1.40
C ARG A 74 -14.05 -9.67 -2.07
N LEU A 75 -13.20 -8.87 -2.75
CA LEU A 75 -13.66 -7.70 -3.52
C LEU A 75 -14.66 -8.10 -4.59
N LEU A 76 -14.37 -9.15 -5.36
CA LEU A 76 -15.28 -9.66 -6.40
C LEU A 76 -16.60 -10.15 -5.80
N CYS A 77 -16.59 -10.80 -4.63
CA CYS A 77 -17.80 -11.20 -3.92
C CYS A 77 -18.67 -10.00 -3.53
N HIS A 78 -18.06 -8.87 -3.15
CA HIS A 78 -18.78 -7.65 -2.81
C HIS A 78 -19.31 -6.89 -4.04
N LEU A 79 -18.60 -6.95 -5.17
CA LEU A 79 -19.00 -6.29 -6.42
C LEU A 79 -20.02 -7.09 -7.20
N MET A 80 -19.87 -8.41 -7.25
CA MET A 80 -20.67 -9.32 -8.10
C MET A 80 -21.80 -10.00 -7.32
N LYS A 81 -22.62 -9.21 -6.61
CA LYS A 81 -23.69 -9.70 -5.71
C LYS A 81 -24.73 -10.65 -6.35
N ASN A 82 -24.78 -10.69 -7.69
CA ASN A 82 -25.68 -11.59 -8.44
C ASN A 82 -25.11 -13.02 -8.58
N PHE A 83 -23.86 -13.24 -8.19
CA PHE A 83 -23.23 -14.55 -8.22
C PHE A 83 -23.00 -15.07 -6.80
N SER A 84 -23.07 -16.39 -6.65
CA SER A 84 -22.68 -17.04 -5.39
C SER A 84 -21.16 -16.97 -5.20
N ARG A 85 -20.72 -17.04 -3.95
CA ARG A 85 -19.28 -17.12 -3.61
C ARG A 85 -18.59 -18.28 -4.32
N ASP A 86 -19.24 -19.46 -4.39
CA ASP A 86 -18.72 -20.62 -5.09
C ASP A 86 -18.50 -20.34 -6.57
N LYS A 87 -19.43 -19.66 -7.23
CA LYS A 87 -19.29 -19.33 -8.64
C LYS A 87 -18.13 -18.36 -8.89
N ILE A 88 -17.92 -17.38 -8.02
CA ILE A 88 -16.80 -16.44 -8.11
C ILE A 88 -15.48 -17.17 -7.87
N ARG A 89 -15.41 -18.05 -6.85
CA ARG A 89 -14.27 -18.93 -6.60
C ARG A 89 -13.92 -19.75 -7.85
N ASP A 90 -14.90 -20.42 -8.43
CA ASP A 90 -14.72 -21.30 -9.59
C ASP A 90 -14.20 -20.51 -10.81
N GLN A 91 -14.74 -19.31 -11.06
CA GLN A 91 -14.26 -18.44 -12.13
C GLN A 91 -12.81 -17.97 -11.89
N MET A 92 -12.49 -17.61 -10.65
CA MET A 92 -11.16 -17.12 -10.29
C MET A 92 -10.10 -18.24 -10.36
N THR A 93 -10.43 -19.44 -9.88
CA THR A 93 -9.53 -20.60 -9.96
C THR A 93 -9.33 -21.08 -11.40
N ALA A 94 -10.37 -21.02 -12.24
CA ALA A 94 -10.27 -21.26 -13.67
C ALA A 94 -9.34 -20.22 -14.35
N HIS A 95 -9.46 -18.94 -13.96
CA HIS A 95 -8.57 -17.89 -14.46
C HIS A 95 -7.10 -18.18 -14.08
N PHE A 96 -6.83 -18.56 -12.82
CA PHE A 96 -5.48 -18.92 -12.40
C PHE A 96 -4.92 -20.15 -13.13
N SER A 97 -5.76 -21.12 -13.48
CA SER A 97 -5.36 -22.25 -14.33
C SER A 97 -4.92 -21.80 -15.73
N VAL A 98 -5.64 -20.84 -16.34
CA VAL A 98 -5.26 -20.25 -17.63
C VAL A 98 -3.95 -19.49 -17.52
N MET A 99 -3.78 -18.68 -16.47
CA MET A 99 -2.52 -17.97 -16.20
C MET A 99 -1.36 -18.96 -16.06
N ARG A 100 -1.54 -20.01 -15.25
CA ARG A 100 -0.53 -21.06 -15.02
C ARG A 100 -0.03 -21.68 -16.31
N SER A 101 -0.94 -22.09 -17.17
CA SER A 101 -0.59 -22.68 -18.47
C SER A 101 0.16 -21.68 -19.36
N ALA A 102 -0.29 -20.42 -19.38
CA ALA A 102 0.33 -19.38 -20.20
C ALA A 102 1.75 -19.03 -19.70
N VAL A 103 1.94 -18.94 -18.37
CA VAL A 103 3.24 -18.65 -17.74
C VAL A 103 4.24 -19.79 -18.01
N LEU A 104 3.84 -21.04 -17.84
CA LEU A 104 4.72 -22.20 -18.09
C LEU A 104 5.21 -22.30 -19.54
N GLU A 105 4.38 -21.86 -20.50
CA GLU A 105 4.72 -21.82 -21.90
C GLU A 105 5.48 -20.56 -22.34
N ASP A 106 5.52 -19.54 -21.48
CA ASP A 106 6.17 -18.29 -21.83
C ASP A 106 7.70 -18.45 -21.66
N PRO A 107 8.50 -18.12 -22.69
CA PRO A 107 9.95 -18.30 -22.63
C PRO A 107 10.66 -17.16 -21.86
N PHE A 108 9.96 -16.04 -21.61
CA PHE A 108 10.57 -14.82 -21.07
C PHE A 108 10.16 -14.56 -19.62
N PHE A 109 9.15 -15.26 -19.09
CA PHE A 109 8.74 -15.05 -17.71
C PHE A 109 9.83 -15.49 -16.73
N TYR A 110 10.17 -14.60 -15.80
CA TYR A 110 11.18 -14.86 -14.79
C TYR A 110 10.72 -16.00 -13.85
N ASP A 111 11.42 -17.08 -13.75
CA ASP A 111 11.15 -18.24 -12.87
C ASP A 111 9.68 -18.74 -12.96
N LYS A 112 9.32 -19.28 -14.13
CA LYS A 112 7.96 -19.76 -14.43
C LYS A 112 7.51 -20.96 -13.58
N GLU A 113 8.44 -21.80 -13.12
CA GLU A 113 8.16 -22.92 -12.23
C GLU A 113 7.69 -22.42 -10.85
N LYS A 114 8.37 -21.42 -10.29
CA LYS A 114 7.96 -20.77 -9.04
C LYS A 114 6.62 -20.04 -9.20
N ALA A 115 6.40 -19.35 -10.32
CA ALA A 115 5.13 -18.71 -10.61
C ALA A 115 3.96 -19.70 -10.66
N ALA A 116 4.16 -20.87 -11.26
CA ALA A 116 3.16 -21.94 -11.29
C ALA A 116 2.82 -22.43 -9.87
N VAL A 117 3.83 -22.62 -9.00
CA VAL A 117 3.61 -22.98 -7.59
C VAL A 117 2.83 -21.90 -6.85
N TYR A 118 3.13 -20.61 -7.07
CA TYR A 118 2.41 -19.53 -6.41
C TYR A 118 0.96 -19.39 -6.87
N LEU A 119 0.68 -19.69 -8.13
CA LEU A 119 -0.69 -19.78 -8.65
C LEU A 119 -1.48 -20.96 -8.04
N ASP A 120 -0.81 -22.12 -7.83
CA ASP A 120 -1.42 -23.26 -7.15
C ASP A 120 -1.73 -22.91 -5.68
N LEU A 121 -0.80 -22.29 -4.94
CA LEU A 121 -1.00 -21.83 -3.56
C LEU A 121 -2.11 -20.77 -3.45
N ALA A 122 -2.20 -19.83 -4.40
CA ALA A 122 -3.25 -18.84 -4.44
C ALA A 122 -4.63 -19.47 -4.71
N THR A 123 -4.69 -20.49 -5.57
CA THR A 123 -5.91 -21.27 -5.81
C THR A 123 -6.40 -21.93 -4.52
N GLU A 124 -5.49 -22.58 -3.78
CA GLU A 124 -5.81 -23.20 -2.48
C GLU A 124 -6.26 -22.17 -1.44
N ALA A 125 -5.60 -21.01 -1.39
CA ALA A 125 -5.96 -19.92 -0.47
C ALA A 125 -7.36 -19.37 -0.75
N VAL A 126 -7.74 -19.17 -2.01
CA VAL A 126 -9.08 -18.71 -2.41
C VAL A 126 -10.15 -19.75 -2.08
N ILE A 127 -9.88 -21.05 -2.32
CA ILE A 127 -10.81 -22.13 -1.96
C ILE A 127 -11.05 -22.14 -0.45
N ARG A 128 -9.99 -22.11 0.35
CA ARG A 128 -10.10 -22.07 1.82
C ARG A 128 -10.88 -20.85 2.31
N ASP A 129 -10.58 -19.66 1.76
CA ASP A 129 -11.29 -18.43 2.16
C ASP A 129 -12.78 -18.47 1.80
N CYS A 130 -13.15 -19.09 0.69
CA CYS A 130 -14.56 -19.28 0.32
C CYS A 130 -15.34 -20.00 1.41
N ASP A 131 -14.71 -21.01 2.05
CA ASP A 131 -15.34 -21.85 3.07
C ASP A 131 -15.33 -21.19 4.47
N GLU A 132 -14.29 -20.43 4.80
CA GLU A 132 -14.01 -19.96 6.16
C GLU A 132 -14.34 -18.48 6.41
N TYR A 133 -14.44 -17.65 5.35
CA TYR A 133 -14.57 -16.21 5.51
C TYR A 133 -15.86 -15.76 6.19
N THR A 134 -15.68 -15.00 7.24
CA THR A 134 -16.76 -14.27 7.93
C THR A 134 -16.53 -12.77 7.81
N GLU A 135 -17.54 -12.01 7.39
CA GLU A 135 -17.43 -10.57 7.23
C GLU A 135 -17.24 -9.87 8.57
N SER A 136 -16.20 -9.02 8.66
CA SER A 136 -15.95 -8.17 9.83
C SER A 136 -16.91 -6.97 9.87
N GLY A 137 -17.03 -6.31 11.04
CA GLY A 137 -17.75 -5.05 11.18
C GLY A 137 -17.25 -3.94 10.26
N ASP A 138 -18.01 -2.84 10.18
CA ASP A 138 -17.70 -1.71 9.29
C ASP A 138 -16.58 -0.82 9.79
N PHE A 139 -16.37 -0.81 11.10
CA PHE A 139 -15.35 0.00 11.75
C PHE A 139 -14.46 -0.87 12.62
N SER A 140 -13.16 -0.70 12.49
CA SER A 140 -12.17 -1.39 13.31
C SER A 140 -12.17 -0.85 14.74
N MET A 141 -12.02 -1.74 15.72
CA MET A 141 -11.89 -1.34 17.13
C MET A 141 -10.47 -0.83 17.40
N THR A 142 -10.35 0.41 17.86
CA THR A 142 -9.08 1.08 18.18
C THR A 142 -9.20 1.80 19.52
N GLU A 143 -8.08 2.27 20.08
CA GLU A 143 -8.03 2.99 21.35
C GLU A 143 -8.99 4.20 21.38
N HIS A 144 -9.10 4.95 20.28
CA HIS A 144 -9.97 6.12 20.15
C HIS A 144 -11.20 5.85 19.26
N PHE A 145 -11.79 4.68 19.40
CA PHE A 145 -12.87 4.20 18.52
C PHE A 145 -14.02 5.19 18.36
N GLU A 146 -14.56 5.74 19.45
CA GLU A 146 -15.72 6.65 19.37
C GLU A 146 -15.40 7.95 18.66
N ILE A 147 -14.20 8.52 18.87
CA ILE A 147 -13.75 9.74 18.17
C ILE A 147 -13.56 9.45 16.70
N LYS A 148 -12.87 8.36 16.36
CA LYS A 148 -12.67 7.93 14.97
C LYS A 148 -14.00 7.71 14.25
N LYS A 149 -14.92 7.00 14.87
CA LYS A 149 -16.24 6.71 14.33
C LYS A 149 -17.03 7.98 14.07
N GLN A 150 -17.10 8.91 15.03
CA GLN A 150 -17.80 10.18 14.88
C GLN A 150 -17.20 11.05 13.78
N TYR A 151 -15.88 11.11 13.67
CA TYR A 151 -15.18 11.80 12.59
C TYR A 151 -15.58 11.23 11.23
N LEU A 152 -15.50 9.91 11.08
CA LEU A 152 -15.79 9.22 9.83
C LEU A 152 -17.28 9.32 9.46
N GLU A 153 -18.21 9.14 10.40
CA GLU A 153 -19.65 9.31 10.15
C GLU A 153 -19.98 10.73 9.67
N THR A 154 -19.27 11.73 10.17
CA THR A 154 -19.44 13.12 9.72
C THR A 154 -19.02 13.30 8.27
N LEU A 155 -17.90 12.70 7.84
CA LEU A 155 -17.45 12.71 6.45
C LEU A 155 -18.32 11.86 5.53
N LEU A 156 -18.82 10.72 6.01
CA LEU A 156 -19.79 9.91 5.26
C LEU A 156 -21.07 10.70 4.94
N ASN A 157 -21.45 11.65 5.80
CA ASN A 157 -22.56 12.58 5.60
C ASN A 157 -22.19 13.86 4.81
N ASN A 158 -21.01 13.94 4.19
CA ASN A 158 -20.50 15.06 3.39
C ASN A 158 -20.32 16.39 4.16
N ASP A 159 -20.11 16.34 5.46
CA ASP A 159 -19.92 17.55 6.29
C ASP A 159 -18.45 17.74 6.63
N THR A 160 -17.65 18.17 5.64
CA THR A 160 -16.21 18.44 5.80
C THR A 160 -15.95 19.45 6.91
N LYS A 161 -16.73 20.54 6.95
CA LYS A 161 -16.52 21.61 7.93
C LYS A 161 -16.69 21.08 9.36
N LYS A 162 -17.78 20.36 9.60
CA LYS A 162 -18.03 19.76 10.92
C LYS A 162 -16.97 18.74 11.31
N ALA A 163 -16.47 17.95 10.36
CA ALA A 163 -15.38 17.00 10.62
C ALA A 163 -14.08 17.72 10.99
N MET A 164 -13.75 18.82 10.29
CA MET A 164 -12.58 19.65 10.59
C MET A 164 -12.70 20.33 11.97
N ASP A 165 -13.85 20.94 12.26
CA ASP A 165 -14.10 21.58 13.55
C ASP A 165 -14.00 20.52 14.69
N PHE A 166 -14.62 19.35 14.50
CA PHE A 166 -14.62 18.26 15.47
C PHE A 166 -13.19 17.78 15.82
N ILE A 167 -12.34 17.51 14.81
CA ILE A 167 -10.98 17.02 15.07
C ILE A 167 -10.08 18.12 15.69
N SER A 168 -10.28 19.39 15.28
CA SER A 168 -9.61 20.53 15.88
C SER A 168 -10.01 20.72 17.35
N ASP A 169 -11.29 20.60 17.66
CA ASP A 169 -11.77 20.73 19.05
C ASP A 169 -11.35 19.54 19.93
N THR A 170 -11.22 18.35 19.32
CA THR A 170 -10.65 17.16 19.98
C THR A 170 -9.20 17.43 20.41
N LEU A 171 -8.38 18.01 19.54
CA LEU A 171 -7.02 18.41 19.89
C LEU A 171 -7.00 19.48 21.01
N LYS A 172 -7.85 20.51 20.92
CA LYS A 172 -7.97 21.56 21.95
C LYS A 172 -8.45 21.02 23.31
N SER A 173 -9.18 19.93 23.33
CA SER A 173 -9.61 19.26 24.57
C SER A 173 -8.51 18.53 25.30
N GLY A 174 -7.29 18.47 24.73
CA GLY A 174 -6.11 17.90 25.34
C GLY A 174 -5.72 16.50 24.84
N VAL A 175 -6.40 16.00 23.78
CA VAL A 175 -5.93 14.82 23.05
C VAL A 175 -4.62 15.19 22.35
N LYS A 176 -3.60 14.35 22.47
CA LYS A 176 -2.27 14.62 21.88
C LYS A 176 -2.32 14.57 20.34
N LEU A 177 -1.42 15.31 19.70
CA LEU A 177 -1.34 15.34 18.24
C LEU A 177 -1.09 13.94 17.66
N GLU A 178 -0.24 13.15 18.29
CA GLU A 178 0.06 11.77 17.92
C GLU A 178 -1.19 10.88 17.91
N ASP A 179 -2.06 11.06 18.91
CA ASP A 179 -3.33 10.31 18.99
C ASP A 179 -4.33 10.79 17.94
N ILE A 180 -4.33 12.10 17.62
CA ILE A 180 -5.13 12.64 16.51
C ILE A 180 -4.69 11.97 15.19
N TYR A 181 -3.38 11.84 14.92
CA TYR A 181 -2.89 11.18 13.72
C TYR A 181 -3.28 9.70 13.68
N LYS A 182 -3.22 8.97 14.80
CA LYS A 182 -3.73 7.59 14.90
C LYS A 182 -5.23 7.48 14.61
N ILE A 183 -6.01 8.45 15.08
CA ILE A 183 -7.45 8.51 14.79
C ILE A 183 -7.69 8.67 13.29
N LEU A 184 -6.97 9.60 12.65
CA LEU A 184 -7.09 9.86 11.22
C LEU A 184 -6.61 8.67 10.38
N GLU A 185 -5.48 8.05 10.74
CA GLU A 185 -4.95 6.84 10.12
C GLU A 185 -5.97 5.70 10.20
N GLY A 186 -6.50 5.42 11.40
CA GLY A 186 -7.51 4.40 11.60
C GLY A 186 -8.81 4.68 10.83
N ALA A 187 -9.21 5.96 10.69
CA ALA A 187 -10.34 6.34 9.87
C ALA A 187 -10.09 6.05 8.38
N MET A 188 -8.88 6.31 7.88
CA MET A 188 -8.54 6.01 6.48
C MET A 188 -8.44 4.51 6.20
N HIS A 189 -8.02 3.70 7.16
CA HIS A 189 -8.09 2.24 7.05
C HIS A 189 -9.54 1.76 6.94
N ASP A 190 -10.44 2.27 7.81
CA ASP A 190 -11.87 1.92 7.75
C ASP A 190 -12.51 2.38 6.42
N VAL A 191 -12.11 3.52 5.87
CA VAL A 191 -12.55 4.00 4.53
C VAL A 191 -12.14 3.02 3.43
N GLY A 192 -10.90 2.53 3.46
CA GLY A 192 -10.41 1.51 2.52
C GLY A 192 -11.22 0.20 2.63
N ASP A 193 -11.54 -0.22 3.85
CA ASP A 193 -12.35 -1.41 4.10
C ASP A 193 -13.82 -1.23 3.65
N LEU A 194 -14.42 -0.06 3.88
CA LEU A 194 -15.76 0.26 3.38
C LEU A 194 -15.82 0.25 1.85
N TRP A 195 -14.81 0.79 1.19
CA TRP A 195 -14.68 0.72 -0.26
C TRP A 195 -14.53 -0.73 -0.74
N HIS A 196 -13.64 -1.50 -0.14
CA HIS A 196 -13.43 -2.91 -0.46
C HIS A 196 -14.71 -3.76 -0.29
N LYS A 197 -15.54 -3.44 0.72
CA LYS A 197 -16.84 -4.06 0.96
C LYS A 197 -17.96 -3.50 0.05
N ASN A 198 -17.62 -2.61 -0.90
CA ASN A 198 -18.59 -1.95 -1.77
C ASN A 198 -19.74 -1.24 -1.00
N LYS A 199 -19.39 -0.68 0.19
CA LYS A 199 -20.31 0.13 1.02
C LYS A 199 -20.21 1.62 0.70
N ILE A 200 -19.08 2.04 0.15
CA ILE A 200 -18.88 3.36 -0.43
C ILE A 200 -18.26 3.24 -1.82
N SER A 201 -18.49 4.25 -2.65
CA SER A 201 -17.91 4.35 -3.98
C SER A 201 -16.50 4.96 -3.94
N VAL A 202 -15.74 4.82 -5.04
CA VAL A 202 -14.39 5.41 -5.20
C VAL A 202 -14.41 6.93 -5.02
N ASP A 203 -15.42 7.63 -5.57
CA ASP A 203 -15.56 9.07 -5.42
C ASP A 203 -15.77 9.49 -3.95
N LYS A 204 -16.51 8.68 -3.17
CA LYS A 204 -16.68 8.90 -1.74
C LYS A 204 -15.38 8.69 -0.97
N GLU A 205 -14.62 7.64 -1.29
CA GLU A 205 -13.31 7.39 -0.73
C GLU A 205 -12.37 8.58 -1.00
N HIS A 206 -12.27 9.03 -2.26
CA HIS A 206 -11.46 10.19 -2.64
C HIS A 206 -11.90 11.49 -1.95
N TYR A 207 -13.21 11.72 -1.79
CA TYR A 207 -13.73 12.85 -1.03
C TYR A 207 -13.25 12.82 0.42
N ILE A 208 -13.37 11.67 1.10
CA ILE A 208 -12.97 11.52 2.51
C ILE A 208 -11.45 11.69 2.65
N THR A 209 -10.67 11.11 1.75
CA THR A 209 -9.21 11.28 1.71
C THR A 209 -8.81 12.74 1.59
N SER A 210 -9.39 13.47 0.63
CA SER A 210 -9.12 14.89 0.43
C SER A 210 -9.56 15.76 1.64
N ALA A 211 -10.71 15.47 2.23
CA ALA A 211 -11.17 16.14 3.44
C ALA A 211 -10.24 15.90 4.62
N THR A 212 -9.72 14.67 4.77
CA THR A 212 -8.76 14.32 5.83
C THR A 212 -7.42 15.02 5.64
N GLN A 213 -6.90 15.11 4.41
CA GLN A 213 -5.70 15.92 4.11
C GLN A 213 -5.88 17.39 4.47
N THR A 214 -7.08 17.93 4.21
CA THR A 214 -7.43 19.29 4.60
C THR A 214 -7.51 19.45 6.11
N ALA A 215 -8.03 18.47 6.83
CA ALA A 215 -8.05 18.45 8.29
C ALA A 215 -6.63 18.43 8.89
N MET A 216 -5.72 17.62 8.34
CA MET A 216 -4.31 17.59 8.75
C MET A 216 -3.63 18.95 8.62
N SER A 217 -3.93 19.70 7.56
CA SER A 217 -3.29 21.01 7.35
C SER A 217 -3.59 22.06 8.45
N GLN A 218 -4.62 21.86 9.26
CA GLN A 218 -4.90 22.71 10.41
C GLN A 218 -3.86 22.58 11.53
N PHE A 219 -3.08 21.51 11.55
CA PHE A 219 -2.10 21.23 12.59
C PHE A 219 -0.72 21.82 12.30
N TYR A 220 -0.44 22.29 11.08
CA TYR A 220 0.86 22.87 10.73
C TYR A 220 1.30 24.03 11.60
N PRO A 221 0.41 24.97 12.03
CA PRO A 221 0.84 25.99 12.99
C PRO A 221 1.37 25.42 14.31
N ILE A 222 0.89 24.25 14.73
CA ILE A 222 1.36 23.58 15.95
C ILE A 222 2.64 22.79 15.63
N ILE A 223 2.68 22.06 14.54
CA ILE A 223 3.82 21.25 14.11
C ILE A 223 5.08 22.11 13.96
N TYR A 224 4.96 23.24 13.26
CA TYR A 224 6.08 24.16 13.03
C TYR A 224 6.33 25.15 14.18
N SER A 225 5.50 25.17 15.22
CA SER A 225 5.74 26.04 16.39
C SER A 225 6.75 25.44 17.35
N ASN A 226 7.03 24.16 17.28
CA ASN A 226 8.02 23.52 18.10
C ASN A 226 9.43 23.91 17.60
N THR A 227 10.13 24.73 18.36
CA THR A 227 11.32 25.44 17.88
C THR A 227 12.64 24.80 18.28
N GLU A 228 12.62 23.82 19.16
CA GLU A 228 13.85 23.11 19.55
C GLU A 228 14.17 21.99 18.56
N LYS A 229 14.95 22.35 17.54
CA LYS A 229 15.44 21.38 16.55
C LYS A 229 16.54 20.52 17.16
N ASN A 230 16.48 19.22 16.88
CA ASN A 230 17.48 18.25 17.34
C ASN A 230 18.68 18.11 16.40
N GLY A 231 18.63 18.74 15.20
CA GLY A 231 19.69 18.76 14.20
C GLY A 231 19.75 17.53 13.31
N TYR A 232 18.76 16.65 13.33
CA TYR A 232 18.64 15.48 12.47
C TYR A 232 17.62 15.71 11.36
N LEU A 233 17.83 15.08 10.20
CA LEU A 233 16.98 15.22 9.03
C LEU A 233 16.38 13.88 8.61
N LEU A 234 15.04 13.86 8.49
CA LEU A 234 14.27 12.80 7.85
C LEU A 234 13.96 13.18 6.41
N LEU A 235 14.32 12.31 5.45
CA LEU A 235 13.76 12.34 4.10
C LEU A 235 12.69 11.25 3.96
N SER A 236 11.54 11.54 3.37
CA SER A 236 10.44 10.60 3.31
C SER A 236 9.68 10.65 1.99
N CYS A 237 9.27 9.48 1.47
CA CYS A 237 8.46 9.38 0.25
C CYS A 237 7.64 8.09 0.19
N ALA A 238 6.55 8.11 -0.59
CA ALA A 238 5.87 6.92 -1.07
C ALA A 238 6.55 6.42 -2.34
N VAL A 239 6.82 5.11 -2.40
CA VAL A 239 7.59 4.48 -3.48
C VAL A 239 6.68 4.05 -4.62
N GLY A 240 7.14 4.28 -5.85
CA GLY A 240 6.44 3.86 -7.06
C GLY A 240 5.41 4.88 -7.56
N SER A 241 4.58 4.44 -8.49
CA SER A 241 3.58 5.29 -9.14
C SER A 241 2.23 5.34 -8.41
N GLU A 242 2.20 4.96 -7.14
CA GLU A 242 1.00 5.03 -6.30
C GLU A 242 0.79 6.43 -5.70
N LEU A 243 -0.48 6.70 -5.34
CA LEU A 243 -0.87 7.97 -4.72
C LEU A 243 -1.18 7.83 -3.21
N HIS A 244 -0.83 6.70 -2.59
CA HIS A 244 -1.03 6.43 -1.16
C HIS A 244 0.06 7.10 -0.34
N GLU A 245 0.01 8.43 -0.26
CA GLU A 245 1.06 9.23 0.38
C GLU A 245 0.69 9.70 1.79
N MET A 246 -0.57 9.56 2.22
CA MET A 246 -1.04 10.17 3.46
C MET A 246 -0.31 9.61 4.68
N GLY A 247 -0.08 8.30 4.74
CA GLY A 247 0.62 7.67 5.88
C GLY A 247 2.06 8.18 6.03
N ILE A 248 2.81 8.26 4.93
CA ILE A 248 4.19 8.76 4.99
C ILE A 248 4.26 10.27 5.26
N ARG A 249 3.24 11.04 4.86
CA ARG A 249 3.10 12.44 5.24
C ARG A 249 2.87 12.58 6.75
N MET A 250 2.00 11.75 7.34
CA MET A 250 1.79 11.73 8.79
C MET A 250 3.09 11.44 9.54
N ILE A 251 3.92 10.54 9.03
CA ILE A 251 5.26 10.27 9.58
C ILE A 251 6.12 11.54 9.54
N SER A 252 6.20 12.19 8.38
CA SER A 252 6.97 13.42 8.22
C SER A 252 6.51 14.53 9.18
N ASP A 253 5.21 14.74 9.29
CA ASP A 253 4.61 15.74 10.17
C ASP A 253 4.92 15.46 11.64
N LEU A 254 4.86 14.19 12.09
CA LEU A 254 5.17 13.82 13.48
C LEU A 254 6.67 13.96 13.79
N PHE A 255 7.56 13.63 12.86
CA PHE A 255 8.99 13.87 13.03
C PHE A 255 9.29 15.36 13.15
N GLU A 256 8.69 16.21 12.31
CA GLU A 256 8.80 17.67 12.40
C GLU A 256 8.31 18.19 13.77
N TYR A 257 7.17 17.69 14.24
CA TYR A 257 6.62 18.03 15.55
C TYR A 257 7.55 17.66 16.69
N HIS A 258 8.34 16.58 16.56
CA HIS A 258 9.36 16.14 17.52
C HIS A 258 10.76 16.71 17.29
N GLY A 259 10.86 17.80 16.52
CA GLY A 259 12.08 18.60 16.38
C GLY A 259 13.07 18.12 15.33
N TRP A 260 12.73 17.16 14.50
CA TRP A 260 13.52 16.82 13.31
C TRP A 260 13.34 17.90 12.23
N ASP A 261 14.31 18.05 11.37
CA ASP A 261 14.08 18.65 10.07
C ASP A 261 13.52 17.60 9.12
N THR A 262 12.59 17.98 8.23
CA THR A 262 11.94 17.02 7.35
C THR A 262 11.95 17.46 5.90
N VAL A 263 12.24 16.52 4.99
CA VAL A 263 12.10 16.67 3.55
C VAL A 263 11.10 15.62 3.07
N TYR A 264 9.87 16.07 2.85
CA TYR A 264 8.79 15.22 2.35
C TYR A 264 8.72 15.33 0.82
N LEU A 265 9.01 14.25 0.10
CA LEU A 265 9.00 14.23 -1.36
C LEU A 265 7.63 13.89 -1.97
N GLY A 266 6.68 13.39 -1.15
CA GLY A 266 5.37 12.97 -1.65
C GLY A 266 5.37 11.60 -2.30
N ALA A 267 4.57 11.47 -3.36
CA ALA A 267 4.35 10.24 -4.11
C ALA A 267 4.86 10.35 -5.55
N ALA A 268 4.99 9.19 -6.21
CA ALA A 268 5.38 9.08 -7.62
C ALA A 268 6.75 9.73 -7.95
N VAL A 269 7.68 9.71 -7.01
CA VAL A 269 9.05 10.24 -7.19
C VAL A 269 9.92 9.18 -7.86
N PRO A 270 10.59 9.49 -8.98
CA PRO A 270 11.52 8.57 -9.63
C PRO A 270 12.71 8.23 -8.72
N MET A 271 13.22 7.00 -8.83
CA MET A 271 14.37 6.54 -8.04
C MET A 271 15.57 7.49 -8.15
N GLY A 272 15.88 7.97 -9.37
CA GLY A 272 17.01 8.90 -9.58
C GLY A 272 16.86 10.21 -8.81
N ASP A 273 15.61 10.72 -8.70
CA ASP A 273 15.32 11.96 -7.98
C ASP A 273 15.37 11.73 -6.45
N ILE A 274 14.99 10.54 -5.97
CA ILE A 274 15.15 10.15 -4.56
C ILE A 274 16.64 10.14 -4.20
N LEU A 275 17.50 9.52 -5.02
CA LEU A 275 18.95 9.48 -4.79
C LEU A 275 19.57 10.87 -4.85
N SER A 276 19.13 11.73 -5.79
CA SER A 276 19.57 13.13 -5.87
C SER A 276 19.19 13.93 -4.63
N ALA A 277 17.95 13.73 -4.12
CA ALA A 277 17.51 14.38 -2.89
C ALA A 277 18.31 13.94 -1.65
N ILE A 278 18.76 12.67 -1.60
CA ILE A 278 19.66 12.19 -0.54
C ILE A 278 21.04 12.88 -0.63
N GLU A 279 21.60 12.99 -1.84
CA GLU A 279 22.88 13.66 -2.05
C GLU A 279 22.85 15.15 -1.66
N GLU A 280 21.76 15.84 -2.03
CA GLU A 280 21.57 17.27 -1.75
C GLU A 280 21.36 17.53 -0.26
N ASN A 281 20.44 16.79 0.37
CA ASN A 281 19.98 17.07 1.72
C ASN A 281 20.75 16.32 2.81
N ARG A 282 21.45 15.23 2.48
CA ARG A 282 22.24 14.41 3.40
C ARG A 282 21.47 13.99 4.64
N PRO A 283 20.33 13.30 4.49
CA PRO A 283 19.49 12.93 5.62
C PRO A 283 20.18 11.92 6.54
N ASP A 284 19.81 11.94 7.81
CA ASP A 284 20.22 10.92 8.79
C ASP A 284 19.38 9.64 8.63
N LEU A 285 18.11 9.81 8.24
CA LEU A 285 17.14 8.75 8.06
C LEU A 285 16.34 8.97 6.76
N ILE A 286 16.16 7.92 5.99
CA ILE A 286 15.13 7.88 4.93
C ILE A 286 14.01 6.92 5.30
N ALA A 287 12.77 7.35 5.11
CA ALA A 287 11.58 6.51 5.27
C ALA A 287 10.90 6.27 3.93
N LEU A 288 10.80 5.00 3.53
CA LEU A 288 10.20 4.53 2.29
C LEU A 288 8.87 3.81 2.60
N SER A 289 7.75 4.34 2.11
CA SER A 289 6.43 3.75 2.29
C SER A 289 5.95 3.07 1.01
N VAL A 290 5.42 1.85 1.16
CA VAL A 290 4.82 1.09 0.05
C VAL A 290 3.44 0.58 0.45
N THR A 291 2.42 0.93 -0.33
CA THR A 291 1.05 0.43 -0.12
C THR A 291 0.69 -0.67 -1.10
N MET A 292 1.16 -0.57 -2.34
CA MET A 292 0.87 -1.54 -3.40
C MET A 292 2.02 -2.55 -3.54
N PRO A 293 1.81 -3.84 -3.21
CA PRO A 293 2.85 -4.87 -3.24
C PRO A 293 3.73 -4.96 -4.50
N PRO A 294 3.25 -4.68 -5.73
CA PRO A 294 4.13 -4.63 -6.90
C PRO A 294 5.28 -3.62 -6.80
N HIS A 295 5.10 -2.55 -6.01
CA HIS A 295 6.15 -1.54 -5.79
C HIS A 295 7.23 -1.96 -4.79
N LEU A 296 7.06 -3.10 -4.09
CA LEU A 296 8.11 -3.65 -3.21
C LEU A 296 9.39 -4.00 -3.98
N VAL A 297 9.28 -4.37 -5.26
CA VAL A 297 10.46 -4.62 -6.12
C VAL A 297 11.28 -3.34 -6.25
N LEU A 298 10.63 -2.24 -6.63
CA LEU A 298 11.29 -0.93 -6.74
C LEU A 298 11.81 -0.43 -5.39
N CYS A 299 11.06 -0.65 -4.30
CA CYS A 299 11.50 -0.27 -2.95
C CYS A 299 12.80 -0.98 -2.57
N LYS A 300 12.92 -2.28 -2.89
CA LYS A 300 14.16 -3.03 -2.67
C LYS A 300 15.32 -2.45 -3.50
N GLU A 301 15.10 -2.17 -4.77
CA GLU A 301 16.12 -1.57 -5.65
C GLU A 301 16.60 -0.21 -5.12
N ILE A 302 15.66 0.62 -4.64
CA ILE A 302 15.99 1.91 -4.01
C ILE A 302 16.82 1.69 -2.74
N ALA A 303 16.38 0.79 -1.84
CA ALA A 303 17.08 0.51 -0.60
C ALA A 303 18.51 -0.03 -0.84
N ASP A 304 18.67 -0.96 -1.78
CA ASP A 304 19.97 -1.51 -2.17
C ASP A 304 20.89 -0.39 -2.70
N SER A 305 20.37 0.51 -3.56
CA SER A 305 21.14 1.63 -4.11
C SER A 305 21.52 2.66 -3.05
N ILE A 306 20.63 2.95 -2.10
CA ILE A 306 20.94 3.82 -0.97
C ILE A 306 22.05 3.20 -0.13
N ARG A 307 21.97 1.92 0.17
CA ARG A 307 22.98 1.22 0.97
C ARG A 307 24.36 1.24 0.29
N GLU A 308 24.39 1.05 -1.03
CA GLU A 308 25.63 1.11 -1.81
C GLU A 308 26.25 2.52 -1.85
N LEU A 309 25.43 3.53 -2.15
CA LEU A 309 25.92 4.90 -2.39
C LEU A 309 26.06 5.72 -1.10
N TYR A 310 25.20 5.48 -0.13
CA TYR A 310 25.09 6.28 1.11
C TYR A 310 25.04 5.37 2.36
N PRO A 311 26.09 4.58 2.65
CA PRO A 311 26.07 3.53 3.68
C PRO A 311 25.87 4.03 5.12
N ARG A 312 25.87 5.35 5.34
CA ARG A 312 25.63 5.95 6.65
C ARG A 312 24.22 6.40 6.88
N VAL A 313 23.40 6.49 5.82
CA VAL A 313 22.00 6.85 5.93
C VAL A 313 21.23 5.67 6.49
N LEU A 314 20.42 5.91 7.52
CA LEU A 314 19.52 4.90 8.05
C LEU A 314 18.32 4.72 7.10
N ILE A 315 17.91 3.48 6.87
CA ILE A 315 16.82 3.14 5.97
C ILE A 315 15.68 2.51 6.76
N ALA A 316 14.55 3.20 6.81
CA ALA A 316 13.30 2.68 7.33
C ALA A 316 12.35 2.31 6.18
N VAL A 317 11.68 1.18 6.30
CA VAL A 317 10.63 0.76 5.38
C VAL A 317 9.32 0.53 6.12
N GLY A 318 8.21 0.77 5.47
CA GLY A 318 6.88 0.58 6.03
C GLY A 318 5.76 0.65 5.00
N GLY A 319 4.53 0.69 5.49
CA GLY A 319 3.32 0.73 4.70
C GLY A 319 2.66 -0.64 4.50
N ARG A 320 1.41 -0.60 4.02
CA ARG A 320 0.52 -1.77 3.99
C ARG A 320 1.08 -2.95 3.18
N ALA A 321 1.85 -2.70 2.12
CA ALA A 321 2.40 -3.76 1.29
C ALA A 321 3.24 -4.77 2.10
N PHE A 322 3.95 -4.32 3.11
CA PHE A 322 4.78 -5.19 3.94
C PHE A 322 3.96 -6.14 4.82
N THR A 323 2.73 -5.76 5.22
CA THR A 323 1.87 -6.62 6.05
C THR A 323 1.37 -7.85 5.31
N THR A 324 1.40 -7.84 3.97
CA THR A 324 1.02 -8.95 3.10
C THR A 324 2.20 -9.83 2.68
N THR A 325 3.33 -9.72 3.37
CA THR A 325 4.55 -10.47 3.09
C THR A 325 4.93 -11.42 4.23
N GLY A 326 5.82 -12.36 3.96
CA GLY A 326 6.45 -13.22 4.96
C GLY A 326 7.61 -12.51 5.68
N LYS A 327 7.43 -11.22 6.06
CA LYS A 327 8.48 -10.39 6.68
C LYS A 327 9.69 -10.21 5.77
N ILE A 328 9.45 -9.86 4.54
CA ILE A 328 10.47 -9.79 3.48
C ILE A 328 11.61 -8.82 3.84
N TRP A 329 11.32 -7.75 4.61
CA TRP A 329 12.31 -6.78 5.06
C TRP A 329 13.43 -7.39 5.92
N GLU A 330 13.21 -8.51 6.61
CA GLU A 330 14.24 -9.21 7.37
C GLU A 330 15.38 -9.76 6.48
N LYS A 331 15.11 -9.87 5.17
CA LYS A 331 16.08 -10.33 4.15
C LYS A 331 16.74 -9.16 3.42
N TRP A 332 16.35 -7.91 3.71
CA TRP A 332 16.85 -6.71 3.05
C TRP A 332 17.88 -6.01 3.92
N ASP A 333 18.79 -5.26 3.31
CA ASP A 333 19.76 -4.43 4.03
C ASP A 333 19.12 -3.07 4.40
N VAL A 334 18.07 -3.13 5.23
CA VAL A 334 17.37 -1.99 5.81
C VAL A 334 17.52 -2.02 7.33
N ASP A 335 17.48 -0.85 7.97
CA ASP A 335 17.75 -0.73 9.41
C ASP A 335 16.51 -1.03 10.26
N VAL A 336 15.31 -0.73 9.73
CA VAL A 336 14.06 -0.96 10.45
C VAL A 336 12.87 -1.13 9.50
N TYR A 337 11.94 -2.00 9.90
CA TYR A 337 10.55 -1.96 9.50
C TYR A 337 9.72 -1.35 10.62
N ALA A 338 8.88 -0.39 10.30
CA ALA A 338 7.97 0.23 11.26
C ALA A 338 6.52 0.10 10.81
N GLU A 339 5.66 -0.31 11.74
CA GLU A 339 4.23 -0.45 11.49
C GLU A 339 3.50 0.88 11.54
N ASP A 340 3.98 1.81 12.39
CA ASP A 340 3.41 3.14 12.58
C ASP A 340 4.49 4.21 12.85
N ALA A 341 4.05 5.47 12.84
CA ALA A 341 4.93 6.62 13.00
C ALA A 341 5.57 6.71 14.40
N GLN A 342 4.87 6.28 15.47
CA GLN A 342 5.39 6.33 16.82
C GLN A 342 6.48 5.29 17.04
N GLN A 343 6.29 4.08 16.48
CA GLN A 343 7.30 3.03 16.49
C GLN A 343 8.57 3.49 15.76
N LEU A 344 8.40 4.11 14.57
CA LEU A 344 9.54 4.63 13.82
C LEU A 344 10.27 5.73 14.57
N LEU A 345 9.56 6.70 15.12
CA LEU A 345 10.14 7.79 15.88
C LEU A 345 10.93 7.29 17.11
N ALA A 346 10.34 6.42 17.92
CA ALA A 346 10.99 5.84 19.07
C ALA A 346 12.23 5.01 18.73
N TRP A 347 12.22 4.34 17.57
CA TRP A 347 13.39 3.63 17.08
C TRP A 347 14.46 4.61 16.59
N ALA A 348 14.09 5.64 15.83
CA ALA A 348 15.02 6.61 15.28
C ALA A 348 15.78 7.37 16.36
N GLU A 349 15.11 7.82 17.41
CA GLU A 349 15.73 8.49 18.56
C GLU A 349 16.80 7.62 19.24
N ARG A 350 16.53 6.32 19.41
CA ARG A 350 17.49 5.35 19.96
C ARG A 350 18.68 5.13 19.02
N ALA A 351 18.42 4.88 17.74
CA ALA A 351 19.43 4.60 16.74
C ALA A 351 20.43 5.76 16.60
N ILE A 352 19.93 7.00 16.63
CA ILE A 352 20.75 8.19 16.56
C ILE A 352 21.56 8.40 17.85
N ALA A 353 20.98 8.20 19.02
CA ALA A 353 21.70 8.29 20.30
C ALA A 353 22.86 7.27 20.36
N GLU A 354 22.67 6.07 19.83
CA GLU A 354 23.71 5.03 19.73
C GLU A 354 24.82 5.42 18.76
N LYS A 355 24.48 6.01 17.59
CA LYS A 355 25.47 6.55 16.64
C LYS A 355 26.31 7.67 17.28
N ALA A 356 25.68 8.61 18.01
CA ALA A 356 26.38 9.70 18.68
C ALA A 356 27.27 9.21 19.82
N GLY A 357 26.90 8.12 20.51
CA GLY A 357 27.69 7.48 21.55
C GLY A 357 28.86 6.60 21.05
N GLY A 358 29.09 6.50 19.76
CA GLY A 358 30.21 5.74 19.16
C GLY A 358 30.01 4.22 19.16
N LYS A 359 28.81 3.71 19.42
CA LYS A 359 28.46 2.29 19.23
C LYS A 359 28.01 2.07 17.78
N ARG A 360 28.66 1.13 17.09
CA ARG A 360 28.14 0.62 15.81
C ARG A 360 26.83 -0.14 16.09
N ILE A 361 25.79 0.22 15.35
CA ILE A 361 24.56 -0.58 15.23
C ILE A 361 24.86 -1.79 14.34
#